data_415ef57aaf0d8b7f57ad07f11c4f940a
#
_entry.id   415ef57aaf0d8b7f57ad07f11c4f940a
#
_cell.length_a   1.000
_cell.length_b   1.000
_cell.length_c   1.000
_cell.angle_alpha   90.00
_cell.angle_beta   90.00
_cell.angle_gamma   90.00
#
_symmetry.space_group_name_H-M   'P 1'
#
loop_
_entity.id
_entity.type
_entity.pdbx_description
1 polymer ?
#
loop_
_entity_poly.entity_id
_entity_poly.type
_entity_poly.pdbx_seq_one_letter_code
_entity_poly.pdbx_strand_id
1 'polypeptide(L)'
;NSANIISGSSWNQVLHDGIYVSSVIAPMAAVNSNFAGVAEALSQSKGSKDLELVLYTKTGLGDGQQANNPWLQEFPDPITRVSWDNYITVSSVDAEKNGLSNEIVANGGLNGSYVDLDVNGVKIANVPVIVQPGQAVGTIGLALGYGRKAAMQEEMQVGVNAYALYKGFN
;
A
#
# COMPACT_ATOMS: atom_id res chain seq x y z
N ASN A 1 10.30 27.81 15.00
CA ASN A 1 9.65 28.44 16.18
C ASN A 1 8.15 28.41 15.95
N SER A 2 7.45 27.55 16.72
CA SER A 2 6.01 27.36 16.63
C SER A 2 5.19 28.64 16.89
N ALA A 3 5.77 29.61 17.60
CA ALA A 3 5.16 30.91 17.85
C ALA A 3 4.91 31.74 16.57
N ASN A 4 5.65 31.49 15.50
CA ASN A 4 5.48 32.23 14.24
C ASN A 4 4.37 31.66 13.32
N ILE A 5 3.82 30.51 13.67
CA ILE A 5 2.79 29.82 12.89
C ILE A 5 1.40 30.31 13.31
N ILE A 6 1.30 30.88 14.53
CA ILE A 6 0.03 31.29 15.14
C ILE A 6 -0.09 32.81 15.01
N SER A 7 -0.85 33.26 14.04
CA SER A 7 -1.14 34.70 13.88
C SER A 7 -2.36 35.07 14.73
N GLY A 8 -2.15 36.03 15.65
CA GLY A 8 -3.23 36.63 16.43
C GLY A 8 -3.72 35.89 17.67
N SER A 9 -3.13 34.73 18.00
CA SER A 9 -3.48 33.97 19.21
C SER A 9 -2.23 33.68 20.06
N SER A 10 -2.42 33.67 21.39
CA SER A 10 -1.34 33.25 22.29
C SER A 10 -1.12 31.73 22.17
N TRP A 11 0.16 31.31 22.12
CA TRP A 11 0.52 29.89 22.13
C TRP A 11 -0.09 29.13 23.29
N ASN A 12 -0.07 29.72 24.49
CA ASN A 12 -0.65 29.11 25.69
C ASN A 12 -2.16 28.94 25.57
N GLN A 13 -2.86 29.89 24.93
CA GLN A 13 -4.30 29.79 24.69
C GLN A 13 -4.63 28.64 23.74
N VAL A 14 -3.88 28.50 22.66
CA VAL A 14 -4.06 27.42 21.69
C VAL A 14 -3.82 26.04 22.33
N LEU A 15 -2.80 25.93 23.20
CA LEU A 15 -2.55 24.70 23.93
C LEU A 15 -3.68 24.37 24.92
N HIS A 16 -4.20 25.36 25.61
CA HIS A 16 -5.31 25.20 26.55
C HIS A 16 -6.60 24.76 25.83
N ASP A 17 -6.91 25.39 24.71
CA ASP A 17 -8.15 25.16 23.96
C ASP A 17 -8.07 23.90 23.06
N GLY A 18 -6.86 23.42 22.79
CA GLY A 18 -6.61 22.22 21.95
C GLY A 18 -6.90 22.42 20.45
N ILE A 19 -7.27 23.65 20.05
CA ILE A 19 -7.59 23.99 18.67
C ILE A 19 -7.00 25.35 18.29
N TYR A 20 -6.67 25.50 17.01
CA TYR A 20 -6.30 26.77 16.41
C TYR A 20 -7.17 27.04 15.18
N VAL A 21 -7.94 28.13 15.21
CA VAL A 21 -8.73 28.57 14.06
C VAL A 21 -7.92 29.61 13.30
N SER A 22 -7.40 29.24 12.15
CA SER A 22 -6.71 30.15 11.26
C SER A 22 -7.69 31.13 10.61
N SER A 23 -7.41 32.42 10.72
CA SER A 23 -8.11 33.45 9.95
C SER A 23 -7.63 33.57 8.49
N VAL A 24 -6.61 32.81 8.13
CA VAL A 24 -6.12 32.77 6.75
C VAL A 24 -7.08 31.93 5.92
N ILE A 25 -7.86 32.60 5.08
CA ILE A 25 -8.63 31.93 4.04
C ILE A 25 -7.61 31.40 3.05
N ALA A 26 -7.44 30.06 3.03
CA ALA A 26 -6.61 29.46 1.98
C ALA A 26 -7.17 29.87 0.62
N PRO A 27 -6.34 30.40 -0.28
CA PRO A 27 -6.82 30.71 -1.63
C PRO A 27 -7.38 29.42 -2.22
N MET A 28 -8.64 29.44 -2.65
CA MET A 28 -9.19 28.31 -3.41
C MET A 28 -8.31 28.15 -4.65
N ALA A 29 -7.65 27.00 -4.74
CA ALA A 29 -6.93 26.64 -5.95
C ALA A 29 -7.93 26.71 -7.11
N ALA A 30 -7.57 27.49 -8.14
CA ALA A 30 -8.36 27.51 -9.35
C ALA A 30 -8.41 26.09 -9.91
N VAL A 31 -9.59 25.48 -9.94
CA VAL A 31 -9.78 24.16 -10.55
C VAL A 31 -9.59 24.35 -12.05
N ASN A 32 -8.43 23.93 -12.56
CA ASN A 32 -8.21 23.92 -13.99
C ASN A 32 -8.93 22.68 -14.57
N SER A 33 -10.15 22.90 -15.07
CA SER A 33 -11.00 21.84 -15.63
C SER A 33 -10.63 21.49 -17.07
N ASN A 34 -9.35 21.23 -17.33
CA ASN A 34 -8.92 20.74 -18.65
C ASN A 34 -9.25 19.26 -18.84
N PHE A 35 -10.52 18.94 -18.97
CA PHE A 35 -11.00 17.57 -19.20
C PHE A 35 -10.49 16.96 -20.51
N ALA A 36 -10.23 17.77 -21.52
CA ALA A 36 -9.69 17.30 -22.80
C ALA A 36 -8.28 16.74 -22.64
N GLY A 37 -7.41 17.44 -21.92
CA GLY A 37 -6.05 16.96 -21.65
C GLY A 37 -6.01 15.69 -20.79
N VAL A 38 -6.94 15.56 -19.83
CA VAL A 38 -7.07 14.35 -19.02
C VAL A 38 -7.57 13.18 -19.86
N ALA A 39 -8.57 13.39 -20.72
CA ALA A 39 -9.08 12.36 -21.64
C ALA A 39 -8.01 11.90 -22.62
N GLU A 40 -7.21 12.82 -23.16
CA GLU A 40 -6.09 12.48 -24.03
C GLU A 40 -5.01 11.66 -23.30
N ALA A 41 -4.61 12.06 -22.08
CA ALA A 41 -3.67 11.31 -21.27
C ALA A 41 -4.18 9.89 -20.96
N LEU A 42 -5.47 9.75 -20.63
CA LEU A 42 -6.10 8.45 -20.41
C LEU A 42 -6.13 7.60 -21.68
N SER A 43 -6.41 8.20 -22.84
CA SER A 43 -6.43 7.46 -24.12
C SER A 43 -5.05 6.95 -24.54
N GLN A 44 -3.99 7.62 -24.09
CA GLN A 44 -2.60 7.23 -24.35
C GLN A 44 -2.08 6.22 -23.31
N SER A 45 -2.78 6.04 -22.19
CA SER A 45 -2.46 5.02 -21.21
C SER A 45 -2.69 3.64 -21.82
N LYS A 46 -1.58 2.97 -22.14
CA LYS A 46 -1.63 1.60 -22.64
C LYS A 46 -1.67 0.66 -21.45
N GLY A 47 -2.72 -0.16 -21.36
CA GLY A 47 -2.75 -1.29 -20.44
C GLY A 47 -1.55 -2.21 -20.66
N SER A 48 -1.11 -2.89 -19.62
CA SER A 48 -0.08 -3.92 -19.73
C SER A 48 -0.58 -5.06 -20.64
N LYS A 49 0.34 -5.65 -21.40
CA LYS A 49 0.04 -6.87 -22.19
C LYS A 49 0.11 -8.13 -21.32
N ASP A 50 0.77 -8.02 -20.19
CA ASP A 50 0.97 -9.10 -19.22
C ASP A 50 0.11 -8.88 -17.97
N LEU A 51 0.73 -8.91 -16.78
CA LEU A 51 0.04 -8.64 -15.53
C LEU A 51 0.16 -7.16 -15.16
N GLU A 52 -0.92 -6.58 -14.65
CA GLU A 52 -0.95 -5.21 -14.13
C GLU A 52 -0.78 -5.24 -12.60
N LEU A 53 0.22 -4.51 -12.09
CA LEU A 53 0.48 -4.42 -10.66
C LEU A 53 -0.32 -3.26 -10.04
N VAL A 54 -1.12 -3.58 -9.03
CA VAL A 54 -1.84 -2.62 -8.20
C VAL A 54 -1.17 -2.55 -6.82
N LEU A 55 -0.66 -1.38 -6.46
CA LEU A 55 -0.17 -1.11 -5.11
C LEU A 55 -1.29 -0.53 -4.26
N TYR A 56 -1.47 -1.06 -3.05
CA TYR A 56 -2.55 -0.64 -2.16
C TYR A 56 -2.12 -0.62 -0.70
N THR A 57 -2.92 -0.01 0.17
CA THR A 57 -2.71 -0.01 1.62
C THR A 57 -3.65 -1.00 2.29
N LYS A 58 -3.15 -1.81 3.21
CA LYS A 58 -3.97 -2.69 4.05
C LYS A 58 -4.68 -1.91 5.15
N THR A 59 -5.84 -2.39 5.56
CA THR A 59 -6.64 -1.79 6.65
C THR A 59 -5.87 -1.73 7.97
N GLY A 60 -5.10 -2.76 8.29
CA GLY A 60 -4.36 -2.83 9.57
C GLY A 60 -3.16 -1.90 9.62
N LEU A 61 -2.28 -1.99 8.63
CA LEU A 61 -0.97 -1.33 8.65
C LEU A 61 -0.93 -0.01 7.86
N GLY A 62 -1.92 0.23 6.99
CA GLY A 62 -1.99 1.42 6.16
C GLY A 62 -0.76 1.56 5.26
N ASP A 63 -0.19 2.76 5.25
CA ASP A 63 1.02 3.09 4.50
C ASP A 63 2.33 2.67 5.20
N GLY A 64 2.25 2.10 6.41
CA GLY A 64 3.39 1.65 7.20
C GLY A 64 3.97 2.66 8.18
N GLN A 65 3.35 3.81 8.38
CA GLN A 65 3.81 4.78 9.39
C GLN A 65 3.86 4.15 10.78
N GLN A 66 2.93 3.24 11.08
CA GLN A 66 2.84 2.52 12.35
C GLN A 66 3.34 1.07 12.27
N ALA A 67 4.22 0.75 11.32
CA ALA A 67 4.73 -0.61 11.13
C ALA A 67 5.50 -1.17 12.35
N ASN A 68 5.91 -0.31 13.29
CA ASN A 68 6.52 -0.71 14.56
C ASN A 68 5.49 -1.06 15.66
N ASN A 69 4.20 -1.08 15.36
CA ASN A 69 3.18 -1.51 16.29
C ASN A 69 2.87 -3.02 16.05
N PRO A 70 3.26 -3.94 16.97
CA PRO A 70 3.06 -5.36 16.80
C PRO A 70 1.58 -5.75 16.71
N TRP A 71 0.70 -5.07 17.40
CA TRP A 71 -0.74 -5.35 17.36
C TRP A 71 -1.34 -5.08 15.99
N LEU A 72 -0.85 -4.06 15.28
CA LEU A 72 -1.26 -3.81 13.90
C LEU A 72 -0.69 -4.85 12.94
N GLN A 73 0.49 -5.38 13.21
CA GLN A 73 1.07 -6.49 12.44
C GLN A 73 0.29 -7.79 12.65
N GLU A 74 -0.21 -8.04 13.86
CA GLU A 74 -1.03 -9.19 14.20
C GLU A 74 -2.46 -9.08 13.67
N PHE A 75 -2.92 -7.87 13.36
CA PHE A 75 -4.28 -7.63 12.86
C PHE A 75 -4.49 -8.33 11.51
N PRO A 76 -5.38 -9.35 11.45
CA PRO A 76 -5.56 -10.10 10.22
C PRO A 76 -6.21 -9.26 9.14
N ASP A 77 -5.73 -9.44 7.91
CA ASP A 77 -6.37 -8.85 6.74
C ASP A 77 -7.84 -9.32 6.67
N PRO A 78 -8.82 -8.41 6.47
CA PRO A 78 -10.24 -8.75 6.49
C PRO A 78 -10.67 -9.73 5.38
N ILE A 79 -9.92 -9.80 4.28
CA ILE A 79 -10.22 -10.66 3.14
C ILE A 79 -9.43 -11.97 3.21
N THR A 80 -8.11 -11.88 3.25
CA THR A 80 -7.22 -13.06 3.18
C THR A 80 -6.96 -13.72 4.53
N ARG A 81 -7.23 -13.03 5.64
CA ARG A 81 -6.95 -13.47 7.02
C ARG A 81 -5.47 -13.62 7.35
N VAL A 82 -4.57 -13.17 6.49
CA VAL A 82 -3.13 -13.20 6.72
C VAL A 82 -2.70 -12.06 7.63
N SER A 83 -1.84 -12.38 8.60
CA SER A 83 -1.18 -11.43 9.50
C SER A 83 0.32 -11.36 9.21
N TRP A 84 0.99 -10.35 9.70
CA TRP A 84 2.44 -10.16 9.74
C TRP A 84 3.13 -9.89 8.41
N ASP A 85 2.59 -10.29 7.26
CA ASP A 85 3.31 -10.21 5.99
C ASP A 85 2.50 -9.47 4.91
N ASN A 86 3.18 -8.94 3.89
CA ASN A 86 2.56 -8.62 2.63
C ASN A 86 2.88 -9.71 1.59
N TYR A 87 2.02 -9.81 0.62
CA TYR A 87 2.02 -10.86 -0.37
C TYR A 87 1.40 -10.35 -1.67
N ILE A 88 1.67 -11.04 -2.74
CA ILE A 88 0.96 -10.85 -4.00
C ILE A 88 -0.39 -11.54 -3.93
N THR A 89 -1.46 -10.82 -4.25
CA THR A 89 -2.75 -11.40 -4.56
C THR A 89 -2.87 -11.64 -6.05
N VAL A 90 -3.44 -12.77 -6.45
CA VAL A 90 -3.58 -13.19 -7.84
C VAL A 90 -4.91 -13.89 -8.06
N SER A 91 -5.51 -13.73 -9.25
CA SER A 91 -6.73 -14.45 -9.60
C SER A 91 -6.48 -15.97 -9.71
N SER A 92 -7.53 -16.77 -9.49
CA SER A 92 -7.40 -18.24 -9.64
C SER A 92 -6.97 -18.64 -11.06
N VAL A 93 -7.43 -17.91 -12.09
CA VAL A 93 -7.06 -18.15 -13.48
C VAL A 93 -5.59 -17.86 -13.74
N ASP A 94 -5.09 -16.73 -13.26
CA ASP A 94 -3.68 -16.38 -13.43
C ASP A 94 -2.77 -17.27 -12.59
N ALA A 95 -3.23 -17.69 -11.40
CA ALA A 95 -2.49 -18.64 -10.57
C ALA A 95 -2.31 -19.97 -11.30
N GLU A 96 -3.38 -20.55 -11.85
CA GLU A 96 -3.33 -21.79 -12.62
C GLU A 96 -2.39 -21.66 -13.84
N LYS A 97 -2.54 -20.58 -14.61
CA LYS A 97 -1.70 -20.29 -15.77
C LYS A 97 -0.21 -20.21 -15.45
N ASN A 98 0.13 -19.70 -14.26
CA ASN A 98 1.52 -19.51 -13.83
C ASN A 98 2.01 -20.63 -12.90
N GLY A 99 1.24 -21.68 -12.65
CA GLY A 99 1.59 -22.79 -11.79
C GLY A 99 1.72 -22.41 -10.30
N LEU A 100 0.95 -21.40 -9.87
CA LEU A 100 0.94 -20.93 -8.48
C LEU A 100 -0.20 -21.61 -7.71
N SER A 101 0.07 -22.01 -6.48
CA SER A 101 -0.91 -22.70 -5.63
C SER A 101 -0.87 -22.20 -4.20
N ASN A 102 -2.02 -22.40 -3.52
CA ASN A 102 -2.11 -22.36 -2.07
C ASN A 102 -2.69 -23.66 -1.58
N GLU A 103 -2.14 -24.23 -0.52
CA GLU A 103 -2.52 -25.50 0.04
C GLU A 103 -2.76 -25.34 1.56
N ILE A 104 -3.84 -25.95 2.04
CA ILE A 104 -4.08 -26.05 3.48
C ILE A 104 -3.28 -27.24 3.98
N VAL A 105 -2.31 -26.95 4.85
CA VAL A 105 -1.46 -27.97 5.46
C VAL A 105 -1.94 -28.32 6.88
N ALA A 106 -1.19 -29.19 7.55
CA ALA A 106 -1.52 -29.63 8.91
C ALA A 106 -1.82 -28.45 9.85
N ASN A 107 -2.81 -28.61 10.71
CA ASN A 107 -3.31 -27.60 11.65
C ASN A 107 -3.98 -26.37 11.01
N GLY A 108 -4.39 -26.46 9.74
CA GLY A 108 -5.09 -25.38 9.05
C GLY A 108 -4.19 -24.24 8.59
N GLY A 109 -2.86 -24.40 8.66
CA GLY A 109 -1.94 -23.43 8.10
C GLY A 109 -2.05 -23.36 6.58
N LEU A 110 -1.93 -22.17 6.01
CA LEU A 110 -1.87 -21.96 4.57
C LEU A 110 -0.41 -21.96 4.12
N ASN A 111 -0.05 -22.92 3.25
CA ASN A 111 1.20 -22.93 2.53
C ASN A 111 0.97 -22.44 1.10
N GLY A 112 1.96 -21.78 0.48
CA GLY A 112 1.77 -21.22 -0.83
C GLY A 112 3.06 -21.01 -1.61
N SER A 113 2.90 -20.69 -2.87
CA SER A 113 4.00 -20.35 -3.77
C SER A 113 4.67 -19.04 -3.36
N TYR A 114 5.97 -18.93 -3.70
CA TYR A 114 6.73 -17.69 -3.67
C TYR A 114 7.16 -17.33 -5.09
N VAL A 115 7.25 -16.05 -5.36
CA VAL A 115 7.65 -15.54 -6.68
C VAL A 115 8.68 -14.42 -6.55
N ASP A 116 9.46 -14.25 -7.60
CA ASP A 116 10.26 -13.05 -7.80
C ASP A 116 9.49 -12.11 -8.71
N LEU A 117 9.27 -10.89 -8.25
CA LEU A 117 8.56 -9.85 -8.98
C LEU A 117 9.58 -8.96 -9.71
N ASP A 118 9.42 -8.79 -11.02
CA ASP A 118 10.18 -7.84 -11.82
C ASP A 118 9.22 -6.83 -12.47
N VAL A 119 9.34 -5.59 -12.07
CA VAL A 119 8.52 -4.51 -12.60
C VAL A 119 9.44 -3.43 -13.19
N ASN A 120 9.49 -3.37 -14.51
CA ASN A 120 10.33 -2.41 -15.24
C ASN A 120 11.80 -2.41 -14.79
N GLY A 121 12.36 -3.60 -14.48
CA GLY A 121 13.74 -3.78 -14.04
C GLY A 121 13.96 -3.61 -12.54
N VAL A 122 12.94 -3.26 -11.76
CA VAL A 122 12.99 -3.30 -10.29
C VAL A 122 12.58 -4.68 -9.82
N LYS A 123 13.49 -5.38 -9.16
CA LYS A 123 13.28 -6.76 -8.70
C LYS A 123 13.02 -6.81 -7.20
N ILE A 124 12.00 -7.55 -6.82
CA ILE A 124 11.71 -7.92 -5.44
C ILE A 124 11.60 -9.44 -5.40
N ALA A 125 12.52 -10.07 -4.69
CA ALA A 125 12.59 -11.52 -4.62
C ALA A 125 11.75 -12.07 -3.45
N ASN A 126 11.35 -13.32 -3.60
CA ASN A 126 10.78 -14.12 -2.53
C ASN A 126 9.49 -13.56 -1.94
N VAL A 127 8.58 -13.12 -2.80
CA VAL A 127 7.28 -12.57 -2.39
C VAL A 127 6.27 -13.70 -2.28
N PRO A 128 5.58 -13.86 -1.11
CA PRO A 128 4.53 -14.86 -0.98
C PRO A 128 3.35 -14.58 -1.91
N VAL A 129 2.63 -15.62 -2.29
CA VAL A 129 1.46 -15.52 -3.18
C VAL A 129 0.21 -16.01 -2.46
N ILE A 130 -0.86 -15.25 -2.53
CA ILE A 130 -2.21 -15.65 -2.12
C ILE A 130 -3.11 -15.67 -3.35
N VAL A 131 -3.66 -16.82 -3.64
CA VAL A 131 -4.69 -16.97 -4.67
C VAL A 131 -6.01 -16.43 -4.11
N GLN A 132 -6.52 -15.38 -4.75
CA GLN A 132 -7.73 -14.68 -4.30
C GLN A 132 -8.85 -14.89 -5.31
N PRO A 133 -9.82 -15.76 -5.01
CA PRO A 133 -11.00 -15.94 -5.84
C PRO A 133 -11.78 -14.62 -6.01
N GLY A 134 -12.19 -14.33 -7.24
CA GLY A 134 -12.92 -13.10 -7.57
C GLY A 134 -12.05 -11.90 -7.93
N GLN A 135 -10.74 -12.01 -7.81
CA GLN A 135 -9.82 -10.97 -8.33
C GLN A 135 -9.88 -10.94 -9.86
N ALA A 136 -9.76 -9.73 -10.43
CA ALA A 136 -9.75 -9.56 -11.88
C ALA A 136 -8.55 -10.29 -12.53
N VAL A 137 -8.81 -11.01 -13.60
CA VAL A 137 -7.77 -11.68 -14.39
C VAL A 137 -6.84 -10.65 -15.02
N GLY A 138 -5.55 -10.94 -15.02
CA GLY A 138 -4.52 -10.02 -15.54
C GLY A 138 -4.06 -8.97 -14.52
N THR A 139 -4.53 -9.03 -13.27
CA THR A 139 -4.11 -8.10 -12.21
C THR A 139 -3.46 -8.81 -11.04
N ILE A 140 -2.45 -8.20 -10.46
CA ILE A 140 -1.83 -8.62 -9.21
C ILE A 140 -1.84 -7.46 -8.22
N GLY A 141 -2.08 -7.74 -6.94
CA GLY A 141 -2.06 -6.74 -5.88
C GLY A 141 -0.87 -6.95 -4.95
N LEU A 142 -0.22 -5.87 -4.52
CA LEU A 142 0.83 -5.91 -3.49
C LEU A 142 0.64 -4.76 -2.51
N ALA A 143 0.57 -5.09 -1.22
CA ALA A 143 0.35 -4.08 -0.18
C ALA A 143 1.62 -3.29 0.14
N LEU A 144 1.47 -1.98 0.32
CA LEU A 144 2.46 -1.07 0.86
C LEU A 144 2.62 -1.25 2.39
N GLY A 145 3.64 -0.64 2.97
CA GLY A 145 3.80 -0.50 4.41
C GLY A 145 4.67 -1.55 5.09
N TYR A 146 5.18 -2.52 4.36
CA TYR A 146 6.02 -3.63 4.85
C TYR A 146 7.48 -3.50 4.39
N GLY A 147 8.34 -4.38 4.88
CA GLY A 147 9.74 -4.48 4.46
C GLY A 147 10.65 -3.38 5.01
N ARG A 148 10.21 -2.59 5.98
CA ARG A 148 11.05 -1.61 6.69
C ARG A 148 11.96 -2.31 7.68
N LYS A 149 13.27 -2.00 7.61
CA LYS A 149 14.28 -2.54 8.52
C LYS A 149 14.79 -1.52 9.54
N ALA A 150 14.97 -0.28 9.09
CA ALA A 150 15.48 0.78 9.94
C ALA A 150 14.51 1.14 11.09
N ALA A 151 15.06 1.28 12.29
CA ALA A 151 14.33 1.62 13.51
C ALA A 151 13.18 0.65 13.87
N MET A 152 13.32 -0.62 13.49
CA MET A 152 12.39 -1.69 13.87
C MET A 152 13.13 -2.82 14.57
N GLN A 153 12.45 -3.47 15.51
CA GLN A 153 12.92 -4.71 16.10
C GLN A 153 13.00 -5.81 15.03
N GLU A 154 13.95 -6.72 15.16
CA GLU A 154 14.22 -7.74 14.13
C GLU A 154 12.98 -8.59 13.83
N GLU A 155 12.25 -8.97 14.87
CA GLU A 155 11.04 -9.78 14.79
C GLU A 155 9.88 -9.09 14.04
N MET A 156 9.96 -7.77 13.90
CA MET A 156 8.95 -6.95 13.21
C MET A 156 9.37 -6.59 11.78
N GLN A 157 10.58 -7.00 11.35
CA GLN A 157 11.10 -6.72 10.02
C GLN A 157 10.57 -7.72 8.99
N VAL A 158 9.27 -7.73 8.79
CA VAL A 158 8.57 -8.70 7.94
C VAL A 158 8.14 -8.08 6.62
N GLY A 159 7.92 -8.95 5.63
CA GLY A 159 7.45 -8.60 4.32
C GLY A 159 8.49 -7.94 3.41
N VAL A 160 8.01 -7.49 2.26
CA VAL A 160 8.83 -6.85 1.23
C VAL A 160 8.48 -5.38 1.07
N ASN A 161 9.48 -4.58 0.70
CA ASN A 161 9.29 -3.13 0.49
C ASN A 161 8.70 -2.84 -0.89
N ALA A 162 7.37 -2.77 -0.98
CA ALA A 162 6.66 -2.44 -2.20
C ALA A 162 6.82 -0.98 -2.64
N TYR A 163 7.27 -0.08 -1.77
CA TYR A 163 7.55 1.31 -2.16
C TYR A 163 8.67 1.44 -3.20
N ALA A 164 9.54 0.44 -3.34
CA ALA A 164 10.52 0.42 -4.41
C ALA A 164 9.89 0.45 -5.82
N LEU A 165 8.65 0.00 -5.93
CA LEU A 165 7.86 -0.02 -7.17
C LEU A 165 6.96 1.22 -7.34
N TYR A 166 6.82 2.03 -6.29
CA TYR A 166 5.96 3.22 -6.31
C TYR A 166 6.64 4.38 -7.03
N LYS A 167 6.05 4.84 -8.12
CA LYS A 167 6.57 5.96 -8.92
C LYS A 167 5.81 7.28 -8.74
N GLY A 168 4.91 7.34 -7.74
CA GLY A 168 4.03 8.49 -7.56
C GLY A 168 2.83 8.45 -8.51
N PHE A 169 2.12 9.58 -8.56
CA PHE A 169 0.96 9.77 -9.45
C PHE A 169 1.39 10.46 -10.77
N ASN A 170 2.42 9.96 -11.41
CA ASN A 170 2.88 10.49 -12.70
C ASN A 170 2.38 9.63 -13.84
#